data_5e94dde1cc54d28c696d27c8bbad4602
#
_entry.id   5e94dde1cc54d28c696d27c8bbad4602
#
_cell.length_a   1.000
_cell.length_b   1.000
_cell.length_c   1.000
_cell.angle_alpha   90.00
_cell.angle_beta   90.00
_cell.angle_gamma   90.00
#
_symmetry.space_group_name_H-M   'P 1'
#
loop_
_entity.id
_entity.type
_entity.pdbx_description
1 polymer ?
#
loop_
_entity_poly.entity_id
_entity_poly.type
_entity_poly.pdbx_seq_one_letter_code
_entity_poly.pdbx_strand_id
1 'polypeptide(L)'
;MKKSTIYSNQSQELLRVFEEAGSNSKMMCVPIDFAKKDHIAMFCNGYGDILRKPFSVKNSAEGVKHLIEQVRRSCRHRGINSNHVFFGGEDVGSYAENFVNTLRAKGWLVAGVNAHDAKKHRANIQASTDRLDLMGIASMLLNRRANCSPAQSGIYRNLRTLVRHRRKLVVMSTEIRNQIHTVVDRLFPGFLDERKTGIVPFTNSSLYLMEDRFSARQIHLRKRDRLIEILKTL
;
A
#
# COMPACT_ATOMS: atom_id res chain seq x y z
N MET A 1 24.29 -24.20 -9.84
CA MET A 1 22.91 -24.61 -9.54
C MET A 1 22.41 -23.86 -8.31
N LYS A 2 21.30 -23.08 -8.43
CA LYS A 2 20.68 -22.49 -7.25
C LYS A 2 20.07 -23.60 -6.41
N LYS A 3 20.48 -23.73 -5.16
CA LYS A 3 19.85 -24.68 -4.21
C LYS A 3 18.36 -24.31 -4.07
N SER A 4 17.47 -25.23 -4.44
CA SER A 4 16.04 -25.08 -4.18
C SER A 4 15.84 -25.25 -2.67
N THR A 5 15.42 -24.19 -1.99
CA THR A 5 15.13 -24.21 -0.56
C THR A 5 13.69 -23.74 -0.32
N ILE A 6 13.08 -24.21 0.77
CA ILE A 6 11.76 -23.72 1.22
C ILE A 6 11.77 -22.22 1.55
N TYR A 7 12.95 -21.62 1.65
CA TYR A 7 13.18 -20.22 1.94
C TYR A 7 13.48 -19.40 0.67
N SER A 8 13.02 -19.84 -0.50
CA SER A 8 13.26 -19.17 -1.80
C SER A 8 12.85 -17.69 -1.86
N ASN A 9 12.02 -17.23 -0.92
CA ASN A 9 11.49 -15.87 -0.85
C ASN A 9 12.27 -14.93 0.07
N GLN A 10 13.46 -15.32 0.53
CA GLN A 10 14.30 -14.47 1.37
C GLN A 10 15.11 -13.49 0.50
N SER A 11 15.27 -12.24 1.00
CA SER A 11 16.10 -11.24 0.36
C SER A 11 17.58 -11.60 0.46
N GLN A 12 18.26 -11.62 -0.67
CA GLN A 12 19.69 -11.91 -0.76
C GLN A 12 20.53 -10.82 -0.08
N GLU A 13 20.09 -9.57 -0.15
CA GLU A 13 20.77 -8.43 0.48
C GLU A 13 20.72 -8.54 2.01
N LEU A 14 19.54 -8.92 2.57
CA LEU A 14 19.45 -9.17 4.00
C LEU A 14 20.26 -10.39 4.42
N LEU A 15 20.26 -11.47 3.64
CA LEU A 15 21.09 -12.66 3.92
C LEU A 15 22.56 -12.27 4.05
N ARG A 16 23.10 -11.47 3.15
CA ARG A 16 24.48 -10.98 3.22
C ARG A 16 24.78 -10.23 4.52
N VAL A 17 23.87 -9.35 4.96
CA VAL A 17 24.07 -8.64 6.24
C VAL A 17 24.16 -9.60 7.41
N PHE A 18 23.36 -10.67 7.43
CA PHE A 18 23.41 -11.69 8.48
C PHE A 18 24.70 -12.50 8.44
N GLU A 19 25.17 -12.86 7.23
CA GLU A 19 26.41 -13.61 7.02
C GLU A 19 27.65 -12.77 7.40
N GLU A 20 27.71 -11.52 6.95
CA GLU A 20 28.83 -10.60 7.22
C GLU A 20 28.90 -10.19 8.69
N ALA A 21 27.78 -10.07 9.38
CA ALA A 21 27.75 -9.78 10.81
C ALA A 21 28.32 -10.91 11.66
N GLY A 22 28.26 -12.15 11.17
CA GLY A 22 28.73 -13.36 11.85
C GLY A 22 28.01 -13.70 13.15
N SER A 23 27.29 -12.75 13.73
CA SER A 23 26.49 -12.93 14.95
C SER A 23 25.28 -12.00 14.96
N ASN A 24 24.15 -12.53 15.40
CA ASN A 24 22.91 -11.76 15.58
C ASN A 24 23.02 -10.58 16.57
N SER A 25 23.97 -10.65 17.50
CA SER A 25 24.26 -9.54 18.43
C SER A 25 25.05 -8.40 17.78
N LYS A 26 25.72 -8.64 16.65
CA LYS A 26 26.58 -7.69 15.92
C LYS A 26 25.86 -7.02 14.75
N MET A 27 24.55 -7.12 14.70
CA MET A 27 23.72 -6.48 13.70
C MET A 27 22.58 -5.69 14.35
N MET A 28 22.00 -4.73 13.60
CA MET A 28 20.87 -3.93 14.05
C MET A 28 19.82 -3.83 12.96
N CYS A 29 18.59 -4.21 13.31
CA CYS A 29 17.40 -4.01 12.54
C CYS A 29 16.68 -2.75 13.05
N VAL A 30 16.28 -1.87 12.13
CA VAL A 30 15.56 -0.62 12.41
C VAL A 30 14.20 -0.69 11.72
N PRO A 31 13.19 -1.34 12.33
CA PRO A 31 11.81 -1.30 11.85
C PRO A 31 11.26 0.11 11.97
N ILE A 32 10.53 0.56 10.95
CA ILE A 32 9.90 1.87 10.87
C ILE A 32 8.45 1.68 10.45
N ASP A 33 7.54 2.21 11.26
CA ASP A 33 6.16 2.42 10.88
C ASP A 33 6.03 3.80 10.25
N PHE A 34 5.73 3.83 8.94
CA PHE A 34 5.70 5.06 8.16
C PHE A 34 4.34 5.74 8.25
N ALA A 35 4.32 6.99 8.66
CA ALA A 35 3.14 7.83 8.71
C ALA A 35 3.34 9.17 8.00
N LYS A 36 2.26 9.92 7.83
CA LYS A 36 2.28 11.18 7.06
C LYS A 36 3.17 12.26 7.68
N LYS A 37 3.15 12.42 9.00
CA LYS A 37 3.85 13.50 9.72
C LYS A 37 5.05 12.97 10.49
N ASP A 38 4.83 11.98 11.32
CA ASP A 38 5.82 11.42 12.22
C ASP A 38 5.83 9.91 12.08
N HIS A 39 6.99 9.35 11.74
CA HIS A 39 7.24 7.93 11.72
C HIS A 39 7.56 7.44 13.12
N ILE A 40 7.28 6.17 13.41
CA ILE A 40 7.73 5.54 14.64
C ILE A 40 8.82 4.54 14.28
N ALA A 41 9.97 4.62 14.95
CA ALA A 41 11.11 3.73 14.74
C ALA A 41 11.50 3.04 16.05
N MET A 42 12.07 1.85 15.93
CA MET A 42 12.61 1.05 17.03
C MET A 42 13.94 0.44 16.60
N PHE A 43 14.80 0.09 17.53
CA PHE A 43 16.02 -0.68 17.22
C PHE A 43 15.95 -2.04 17.90
N CYS A 44 16.30 -3.08 17.17
CA CYS A 44 16.48 -4.43 17.73
C CYS A 44 17.73 -5.09 17.12
N ASN A 45 18.25 -6.10 17.81
CA ASN A 45 19.32 -6.93 17.27
C ASN A 45 18.77 -8.09 16.41
N GLY A 46 19.64 -8.95 15.90
CA GLY A 46 19.25 -10.10 15.09
C GLY A 46 18.49 -11.20 15.85
N TYR A 47 18.49 -11.19 17.16
CA TYR A 47 17.68 -12.06 18.02
C TYR A 47 16.28 -11.50 18.26
N GLY A 48 16.04 -10.22 17.95
CA GLY A 48 14.79 -9.52 18.25
C GLY A 48 14.82 -8.76 19.60
N ASP A 49 15.95 -8.76 20.33
CA ASP A 49 16.07 -7.99 21.57
C ASP A 49 15.99 -6.49 21.28
N ILE A 50 15.16 -5.76 22.01
CA ILE A 50 14.95 -4.34 21.84
C ILE A 50 16.15 -3.56 22.35
N LEU A 51 16.92 -2.97 21.46
CA LEU A 51 18.07 -2.12 21.75
C LEU A 51 17.64 -0.69 22.09
N ARG A 52 16.56 -0.22 21.48
CA ARG A 52 15.93 1.08 21.74
C ARG A 52 14.42 0.94 21.60
N LYS A 53 13.68 1.40 22.60
CA LYS A 53 12.21 1.45 22.59
C LYS A 53 11.69 2.34 21.45
N PRO A 54 10.44 2.16 21.01
CA PRO A 54 9.82 3.00 19.98
C PRO A 54 9.95 4.49 20.28
N PHE A 55 10.29 5.27 19.26
CA PHE A 55 10.43 6.73 19.33
C PHE A 55 9.98 7.38 18.03
N SER A 56 9.50 8.62 18.12
CA SER A 56 9.03 9.39 16.97
C SER A 56 10.19 9.97 16.17
N VAL A 57 10.01 9.98 14.83
CA VAL A 57 10.94 10.54 13.85
C VAL A 57 10.14 11.35 12.85
N LYS A 58 10.39 12.64 12.72
CA LYS A 58 9.69 13.51 11.76
C LYS A 58 9.91 13.04 10.32
N ASN A 59 8.85 13.09 9.51
CA ASN A 59 8.93 12.82 8.07
C ASN A 59 9.54 14.03 7.34
N SER A 60 10.81 14.28 7.56
CA SER A 60 11.58 15.39 7.00
C SER A 60 13.05 15.03 6.83
N ALA A 61 13.82 15.87 6.14
CA ALA A 61 15.27 15.70 5.98
C ALA A 61 15.99 15.73 7.34
N GLU A 62 15.55 16.58 8.28
CA GLU A 62 16.05 16.66 9.66
C GLU A 62 15.74 15.37 10.42
N GLY A 63 14.53 14.80 10.23
CA GLY A 63 14.16 13.51 10.81
C GLY A 63 15.05 12.38 10.34
N VAL A 64 15.40 12.32 9.05
CA VAL A 64 16.38 11.35 8.52
C VAL A 64 17.74 11.54 9.16
N LYS A 65 18.25 12.79 9.25
CA LYS A 65 19.53 13.07 9.92
C LYS A 65 19.51 12.60 11.37
N HIS A 66 18.46 12.97 12.11
CA HIS A 66 18.27 12.57 13.50
C HIS A 66 18.28 11.04 13.65
N LEU A 67 17.51 10.32 12.83
CA LEU A 67 17.47 8.85 12.88
C LEU A 67 18.85 8.24 12.64
N ILE A 68 19.58 8.70 11.62
CA ILE A 68 20.94 8.23 11.32
C ILE A 68 21.91 8.50 12.46
N GLU A 69 21.83 9.65 13.10
CA GLU A 69 22.66 9.99 14.28
C GLU A 69 22.39 9.04 15.44
N GLN A 70 21.12 8.75 15.71
CA GLN A 70 20.72 7.80 16.76
C GLN A 70 21.23 6.37 16.45
N VAL A 71 21.13 5.94 15.19
CA VAL A 71 21.68 4.66 14.73
C VAL A 71 23.19 4.61 14.94
N ARG A 72 23.92 5.61 14.45
CA ARG A 72 25.39 5.70 14.61
C ARG A 72 25.82 5.71 16.07
N ARG A 73 25.08 6.42 16.94
CA ARG A 73 25.32 6.44 18.39
C ARG A 73 25.11 5.05 19.00
N SER A 74 24.03 4.37 18.64
CA SER A 74 23.74 3.01 19.09
C SER A 74 24.80 2.01 18.62
N CYS A 75 25.25 2.13 17.36
CA CYS A 75 26.31 1.29 16.80
C CYS A 75 27.62 1.44 17.56
N ARG A 76 28.07 2.68 17.83
CA ARG A 76 29.30 2.94 18.60
C ARG A 76 29.24 2.36 19.99
N HIS A 77 28.12 2.58 20.70
CA HIS A 77 27.95 2.09 22.07
C HIS A 77 27.97 0.55 22.17
N ARG A 78 27.52 -0.15 21.11
CA ARG A 78 27.36 -1.62 21.10
C ARG A 78 28.42 -2.35 20.29
N GLY A 79 29.36 -1.65 19.67
CA GLY A 79 30.37 -2.23 18.80
C GLY A 79 29.78 -2.91 17.57
N ILE A 80 28.69 -2.35 17.01
CA ILE A 80 28.05 -2.82 15.78
C ILE A 80 28.60 -2.05 14.60
N ASN A 81 29.01 -2.75 13.55
CA ASN A 81 29.43 -2.13 12.31
C ASN A 81 28.20 -1.52 11.61
N SER A 82 28.31 -0.29 11.10
CA SER A 82 27.23 0.39 10.36
C SER A 82 26.76 -0.38 9.11
N ASN A 83 27.63 -1.17 8.50
CA ASN A 83 27.28 -2.03 7.36
C ASN A 83 26.36 -3.20 7.75
N HIS A 84 26.30 -3.53 9.04
CA HIS A 84 25.40 -4.57 9.57
C HIS A 84 24.09 -3.97 10.08
N VAL A 85 23.74 -2.78 9.65
CA VAL A 85 22.48 -2.11 9.97
C VAL A 85 21.57 -2.10 8.75
N PHE A 86 20.33 -2.48 8.93
CA PHE A 86 19.31 -2.37 7.90
C PHE A 86 18.02 -1.78 8.46
N PHE A 87 17.35 -1.04 7.61
CA PHE A 87 16.06 -0.43 7.90
C PHE A 87 14.97 -1.18 7.16
N GLY A 88 13.75 -1.05 7.63
CA GLY A 88 12.61 -1.52 6.86
C GLY A 88 11.30 -1.10 7.46
N GLY A 89 10.28 -1.12 6.61
CA GLY A 89 8.92 -0.78 7.01
C GLY A 89 7.90 -1.22 5.99
N GLU A 90 6.62 -1.04 6.31
CA GLU A 90 5.56 -1.36 5.37
C GLU A 90 5.67 -0.47 4.13
N ASP A 91 5.42 -1.04 2.93
CA ASP A 91 5.36 -0.28 1.67
C ASP A 91 4.02 0.49 1.60
N VAL A 92 3.96 1.60 2.34
CA VAL A 92 2.75 2.45 2.48
C VAL A 92 2.67 3.57 1.44
N GLY A 93 3.22 3.38 0.26
CA GLY A 93 3.05 4.31 -0.87
C GLY A 93 3.82 5.63 -0.71
N SER A 94 3.18 6.76 -1.05
CA SER A 94 3.87 8.05 -1.25
C SER A 94 4.47 8.70 0.00
N TYR A 95 3.98 8.39 1.21
CA TYR A 95 4.46 9.06 2.43
C TYR A 95 5.87 8.65 2.85
N ALA A 96 6.21 7.39 2.65
CA ALA A 96 7.53 6.84 3.02
C ALA A 96 8.61 7.13 1.97
N GLU A 97 8.21 7.43 0.74
CA GLU A 97 9.09 7.39 -0.41
C GLU A 97 10.30 8.32 -0.31
N ASN A 98 10.07 9.59 0.01
CA ASN A 98 11.16 10.57 0.12
C ASN A 98 12.11 10.22 1.28
N PHE A 99 11.56 9.73 2.39
CA PHE A 99 12.32 9.30 3.56
C PHE A 99 13.20 8.09 3.22
N VAL A 100 12.63 7.06 2.60
CA VAL A 100 13.33 5.84 2.17
C VAL A 100 14.39 6.15 1.12
N ASN A 101 14.07 6.97 0.12
CA ASN A 101 15.03 7.36 -0.92
C ASN A 101 16.22 8.15 -0.34
N THR A 102 15.98 9.01 0.67
CA THR A 102 17.04 9.73 1.36
C THR A 102 17.94 8.79 2.17
N LEU A 103 17.37 7.77 2.84
CA LEU A 103 18.18 6.75 3.52
C LEU A 103 19.04 5.97 2.51
N ARG A 104 18.45 5.52 1.41
CA ARG A 104 19.17 4.78 0.34
C ARG A 104 20.26 5.61 -0.31
N ALA A 105 20.00 6.88 -0.62
CA ALA A 105 21.00 7.81 -1.17
C ALA A 105 22.20 8.02 -0.23
N LYS A 106 22.02 7.78 1.06
CA LYS A 106 23.12 7.80 2.06
C LYS A 106 23.77 6.43 2.28
N GLY A 107 23.47 5.45 1.41
CA GLY A 107 24.08 4.11 1.43
C GLY A 107 23.46 3.11 2.40
N TRP A 108 22.33 3.44 3.03
CA TRP A 108 21.68 2.51 3.96
C TRP A 108 20.80 1.49 3.22
N LEU A 109 20.87 0.23 3.67
CA LEU A 109 19.98 -0.82 3.21
C LEU A 109 18.58 -0.60 3.77
N VAL A 110 17.58 -0.47 2.88
CA VAL A 110 16.17 -0.27 3.26
C VAL A 110 15.31 -1.29 2.56
N ALA A 111 14.63 -2.12 3.34
CA ALA A 111 13.74 -3.19 2.88
C ALA A 111 12.27 -2.80 3.02
N GLY A 112 11.47 -3.11 2.01
CA GLY A 112 10.01 -2.97 2.03
C GLY A 112 9.36 -4.26 2.52
N VAL A 113 8.45 -4.16 3.48
CA VAL A 113 7.65 -5.25 4.02
C VAL A 113 6.23 -5.18 3.49
N ASN A 114 5.65 -6.32 3.12
CA ASN A 114 4.25 -6.37 2.72
C ASN A 114 3.35 -6.18 3.97
N ALA A 115 2.48 -5.17 3.94
CA ALA A 115 1.58 -4.84 5.05
C ALA A 115 0.66 -5.99 5.46
N HIS A 116 0.18 -6.80 4.50
CA HIS A 116 -0.66 -7.97 4.80
C HIS A 116 0.11 -9.05 5.57
N ASP A 117 1.36 -9.29 5.18
CA ASP A 117 2.19 -10.31 5.85
C ASP A 117 2.68 -9.80 7.21
N ALA A 118 3.02 -8.52 7.34
CA ALA A 118 3.37 -7.93 8.63
C ALA A 118 2.22 -8.06 9.66
N LYS A 119 0.98 -7.86 9.21
CA LYS A 119 -0.22 -8.06 10.07
C LYS A 119 -0.37 -9.49 10.56
N LYS A 120 -0.05 -10.50 9.74
CA LYS A 120 -0.09 -11.92 10.15
C LYS A 120 0.98 -12.27 11.20
N HIS A 121 2.10 -11.54 11.20
CA HIS A 121 3.20 -11.74 12.15
C HIS A 121 3.07 -10.91 13.43
N ARG A 122 2.02 -10.12 13.58
CA ARG A 122 1.65 -9.53 14.87
C ARG A 122 1.24 -10.68 15.80
N ALA A 123 1.86 -10.78 16.95
CA ALA A 123 1.48 -11.78 17.94
C ALA A 123 0.00 -11.59 18.30
N ASN A 124 -0.86 -12.48 17.88
CA ASN A 124 -2.23 -12.85 18.29
C ASN A 124 -3.13 -11.78 18.95
N ILE A 125 -2.87 -10.47 18.76
CA ILE A 125 -3.58 -9.40 19.45
C ILE A 125 -4.37 -8.61 18.42
N GLN A 126 -5.69 -8.59 18.57
CA GLN A 126 -6.61 -7.76 17.77
C GLN A 126 -6.40 -6.24 17.99
N ALA A 127 -5.62 -5.85 18.98
CA ALA A 127 -5.27 -4.47 19.25
C ALA A 127 -4.14 -3.98 18.31
N SER A 128 -4.40 -2.93 17.53
CA SER A 128 -3.37 -2.23 16.76
C SER A 128 -2.76 -1.16 17.66
N THR A 129 -1.49 -1.34 18.01
CA THR A 129 -0.67 -0.32 18.66
C THR A 129 0.63 -0.17 17.89
N ASP A 130 1.19 1.04 17.81
CA ASP A 130 2.45 1.34 17.12
C ASP A 130 3.58 0.36 17.50
N ARG A 131 3.58 -0.08 18.74
CA ARG A 131 4.57 -1.07 19.22
C ARG A 131 4.38 -2.45 18.60
N LEU A 132 3.15 -2.93 18.47
CA LEU A 132 2.84 -4.23 17.87
C LEU A 132 3.11 -4.21 16.37
N ASP A 133 2.83 -3.09 15.72
CA ASP A 133 3.10 -2.90 14.30
C ASP A 133 4.60 -2.96 14.03
N LEU A 134 5.41 -2.26 14.82
CA LEU A 134 6.87 -2.36 14.74
C LEU A 134 7.41 -3.76 15.02
N MET A 135 6.81 -4.51 15.95
CA MET A 135 7.22 -5.90 16.21
C MET A 135 6.89 -6.83 15.03
N GLY A 136 5.74 -6.63 14.38
CA GLY A 136 5.38 -7.35 13.15
C GLY A 136 6.35 -7.06 12.00
N ILE A 137 6.67 -5.78 11.78
CA ILE A 137 7.66 -5.34 10.80
C ILE A 137 9.04 -5.93 11.12
N ALA A 138 9.49 -5.84 12.39
CA ALA A 138 10.76 -6.41 12.83
C ALA A 138 10.84 -7.92 12.58
N SER A 139 9.79 -8.66 12.91
CA SER A 139 9.71 -10.10 12.68
C SER A 139 9.88 -10.44 11.20
N MET A 140 9.22 -9.72 10.29
CA MET A 140 9.36 -9.95 8.85
C MET A 140 10.78 -9.66 8.37
N LEU A 141 11.39 -8.57 8.84
CA LEU A 141 12.76 -8.18 8.51
C LEU A 141 13.78 -9.19 9.00
N LEU A 142 13.68 -9.63 10.25
CA LEU A 142 14.57 -10.62 10.86
C LEU A 142 14.42 -12.02 10.23
N ASN A 143 13.21 -12.37 9.77
CA ASN A 143 12.98 -13.56 8.96
C ASN A 143 13.41 -13.38 7.49
N ARG A 144 14.00 -12.21 7.12
CA ARG A 144 14.49 -11.89 5.78
C ARG A 144 13.41 -11.90 4.70
N ARG A 145 12.13 -11.82 5.09
CA ARG A 145 10.95 -11.81 4.20
C ARG A 145 10.56 -10.38 3.80
N ALA A 146 11.53 -9.65 3.27
CA ALA A 146 11.33 -8.27 2.86
C ALA A 146 11.99 -8.02 1.51
N ASN A 147 11.48 -7.05 0.75
CA ASN A 147 12.01 -6.70 -0.56
C ASN A 147 12.99 -5.51 -0.44
N CYS A 148 14.24 -5.75 -0.74
CA CYS A 148 15.30 -4.73 -0.74
C CYS A 148 15.48 -4.05 -2.10
N SER A 149 14.74 -4.48 -3.13
CA SER A 149 14.86 -3.86 -4.46
C SER A 149 14.61 -2.36 -4.38
N PRO A 150 15.41 -1.54 -5.08
CA PRO A 150 15.19 -0.11 -5.14
C PRO A 150 13.79 0.16 -5.69
N ALA A 151 13.14 1.20 -5.18
CA ALA A 151 11.87 1.64 -5.74
C ALA A 151 12.06 1.91 -7.24
N GLN A 152 11.14 1.38 -8.06
CA GLN A 152 11.17 1.66 -9.49
C GLN A 152 11.15 3.17 -9.71
N SER A 153 12.13 3.70 -10.43
CA SER A 153 12.25 5.13 -10.72
C SER A 153 11.80 5.45 -12.14
N GLY A 154 11.57 6.72 -12.42
CA GLY A 154 11.28 7.20 -13.76
C GLY A 154 9.92 6.74 -14.32
N ILE A 155 9.92 6.35 -15.60
CA ILE A 155 8.70 6.06 -16.38
C ILE A 155 7.88 4.90 -15.77
N TYR A 156 8.54 3.87 -15.26
CA TYR A 156 7.87 2.71 -14.64
C TYR A 156 7.09 3.07 -13.37
N ARG A 157 7.62 4.00 -12.58
CA ARG A 157 6.94 4.52 -11.39
C ARG A 157 5.68 5.31 -11.78
N ASN A 158 5.81 6.20 -12.76
CA ASN A 158 4.70 6.99 -13.26
C ASN A 158 3.61 6.05 -13.84
N LEU A 159 4.02 5.06 -14.63
CA LEU A 159 3.11 4.05 -15.17
C LEU A 159 2.38 3.28 -14.06
N ARG A 160 3.09 2.82 -13.04
CA ARG A 160 2.48 2.14 -11.88
C ARG A 160 1.45 3.02 -11.19
N THR A 161 1.75 4.30 -10.99
CA THR A 161 0.83 5.27 -10.38
C THR A 161 -0.42 5.44 -11.23
N LEU A 162 -0.28 5.63 -12.54
CA LEU A 162 -1.39 5.76 -13.48
C LEU A 162 -2.27 4.50 -13.50
N VAL A 163 -1.66 3.32 -13.55
CA VAL A 163 -2.40 2.03 -13.52
C VAL A 163 -3.19 1.87 -12.20
N ARG A 164 -2.59 2.23 -11.07
CA ARG A 164 -3.29 2.20 -9.77
C ARG A 164 -4.46 3.20 -9.73
N HIS A 165 -4.26 4.42 -10.25
CA HIS A 165 -5.34 5.41 -10.36
C HIS A 165 -6.47 4.91 -11.28
N ARG A 166 -6.13 4.41 -12.48
CA ARG A 166 -7.12 3.82 -13.38
C ARG A 166 -7.93 2.73 -12.68
N ARG A 167 -7.25 1.78 -12.00
CA ARG A 167 -7.94 0.71 -11.27
C ARG A 167 -8.91 1.26 -10.22
N LYS A 168 -8.50 2.28 -9.46
CA LYS A 168 -9.37 2.93 -8.47
C LYS A 168 -10.61 3.54 -9.11
N LEU A 169 -10.44 4.27 -10.22
CA LEU A 169 -11.55 4.87 -10.97
C LEU A 169 -12.51 3.80 -11.51
N VAL A 170 -12.00 2.69 -12.04
CA VAL A 170 -12.83 1.57 -12.51
C VAL A 170 -13.64 0.96 -11.37
N VAL A 171 -13.04 0.74 -10.20
CA VAL A 171 -13.75 0.23 -9.02
C VAL A 171 -14.85 1.20 -8.60
N MET A 172 -14.55 2.48 -8.45
CA MET A 172 -15.53 3.52 -8.10
C MET A 172 -16.68 3.58 -9.13
N SER A 173 -16.37 3.51 -10.43
CA SER A 173 -17.38 3.48 -11.48
C SER A 173 -18.30 2.26 -11.35
N THR A 174 -17.74 1.09 -11.04
CA THR A 174 -18.52 -0.14 -10.84
C THR A 174 -19.43 -0.02 -9.61
N GLU A 175 -18.93 0.52 -8.51
CA GLU A 175 -19.72 0.75 -7.29
C GLU A 175 -20.90 1.69 -7.56
N ILE A 176 -20.66 2.80 -8.26
CA ILE A 176 -21.71 3.76 -8.62
C ILE A 176 -22.75 3.10 -9.54
N ARG A 177 -22.31 2.35 -10.54
CA ARG A 177 -23.23 1.62 -11.43
C ARG A 177 -24.13 0.64 -10.66
N ASN A 178 -23.54 -0.11 -9.72
CA ASN A 178 -24.29 -1.03 -8.87
C ASN A 178 -25.34 -0.30 -7.99
N GLN A 179 -24.99 0.87 -7.46
CA GLN A 179 -25.92 1.71 -6.71
C GLN A 179 -27.06 2.20 -7.62
N ILE A 180 -26.77 2.66 -8.84
CA ILE A 180 -27.79 3.08 -9.80
C ILE A 180 -28.71 1.91 -10.15
N HIS A 181 -28.18 0.71 -10.42
CA HIS A 181 -29.00 -0.49 -10.64
C HIS A 181 -29.96 -0.72 -9.50
N THR A 182 -29.50 -0.65 -8.26
CA THR A 182 -30.35 -0.87 -7.08
C THR A 182 -31.49 0.15 -6.98
N VAL A 183 -31.20 1.42 -7.30
CA VAL A 183 -32.22 2.49 -7.26
C VAL A 183 -33.22 2.33 -8.41
N VAL A 184 -32.70 2.09 -9.62
CA VAL A 184 -33.54 1.92 -10.82
C VAL A 184 -34.46 0.72 -10.69
N ASP A 185 -33.97 -0.42 -10.20
CA ASP A 185 -34.79 -1.62 -10.01
C ASP A 185 -35.93 -1.42 -9.00
N ARG A 186 -35.75 -0.51 -8.02
CA ARG A 186 -36.81 -0.14 -7.09
C ARG A 186 -37.88 0.78 -7.73
N LEU A 187 -37.47 1.69 -8.59
CA LEU A 187 -38.32 2.70 -9.23
C LEU A 187 -38.99 2.17 -10.50
N PHE A 188 -38.30 1.36 -11.25
CA PHE A 188 -38.73 0.80 -12.53
C PHE A 188 -38.13 -0.61 -12.74
N PRO A 189 -38.71 -1.65 -12.13
CA PRO A 189 -38.23 -3.02 -12.22
C PRO A 189 -38.06 -3.50 -13.66
N GLY A 190 -36.86 -3.99 -13.99
CA GLY A 190 -36.53 -4.54 -15.30
C GLY A 190 -36.19 -3.50 -16.37
N PHE A 191 -36.12 -2.20 -16.06
CA PHE A 191 -35.74 -1.16 -17.05
C PHE A 191 -34.32 -1.35 -17.61
N LEU A 192 -33.37 -1.75 -16.80
CA LEU A 192 -31.98 -2.01 -17.19
C LEU A 192 -31.76 -3.47 -17.68
N ASP A 193 -32.81 -4.26 -17.85
CA ASP A 193 -32.73 -5.58 -18.45
C ASP A 193 -32.74 -5.44 -19.98
N GLU A 194 -31.57 -5.46 -20.60
CA GLU A 194 -31.39 -5.30 -22.03
C GLU A 194 -32.22 -6.30 -22.87
N ARG A 195 -32.41 -7.52 -22.36
CA ARG A 195 -33.20 -8.56 -23.04
C ARG A 195 -34.68 -8.22 -23.12
N LYS A 196 -35.21 -7.46 -22.14
CA LYS A 196 -36.62 -7.07 -22.08
C LYS A 196 -36.87 -5.75 -22.77
N THR A 197 -35.96 -4.79 -22.60
CA THR A 197 -36.18 -3.41 -23.03
C THR A 197 -35.46 -3.05 -24.31
N GLY A 198 -34.41 -3.81 -24.69
CA GLY A 198 -33.48 -3.44 -25.76
C GLY A 198 -32.58 -2.25 -25.40
N ILE A 199 -32.65 -1.75 -24.17
CA ILE A 199 -31.86 -0.60 -23.68
C ILE A 199 -30.56 -1.12 -23.09
N VAL A 200 -29.44 -0.73 -23.70
CA VAL A 200 -28.11 -1.01 -23.14
C VAL A 200 -27.88 -0.10 -21.94
N PRO A 201 -27.62 -0.65 -20.73
CA PRO A 201 -27.41 0.13 -19.54
C PRO A 201 -26.21 1.11 -19.66
N PHE A 202 -26.38 2.30 -19.08
CA PHE A 202 -25.33 3.36 -19.02
C PHE A 202 -24.86 3.90 -20.38
N THR A 203 -25.64 3.77 -21.43
CA THR A 203 -25.49 4.53 -22.67
C THR A 203 -26.09 5.95 -22.48
N ASN A 204 -25.77 6.87 -23.40
CA ASN A 204 -26.34 8.22 -23.37
C ASN A 204 -27.86 8.20 -23.31
N SER A 205 -28.49 7.34 -24.10
CA SER A 205 -29.95 7.19 -24.12
C SER A 205 -30.52 6.69 -22.81
N SER A 206 -29.90 5.70 -22.18
CA SER A 206 -30.37 5.18 -20.87
C SER A 206 -30.14 6.20 -19.76
N LEU A 207 -29.00 6.90 -19.77
CA LEU A 207 -28.69 7.96 -18.81
C LEU A 207 -29.66 9.13 -18.93
N TYR A 208 -29.95 9.59 -20.14
CA TYR A 208 -30.96 10.62 -20.38
C TYR A 208 -32.33 10.25 -19.82
N LEU A 209 -32.75 9.00 -20.04
CA LEU A 209 -34.04 8.53 -19.49
C LEU A 209 -34.04 8.44 -17.97
N MET A 210 -32.88 8.25 -17.33
CA MET A 210 -32.73 8.22 -15.87
C MET A 210 -32.58 9.61 -15.23
N GLU A 211 -32.12 10.64 -15.95
CA GLU A 211 -31.86 11.96 -15.39
C GLU A 211 -33.13 12.78 -15.18
N ASP A 212 -34.13 12.71 -16.09
CA ASP A 212 -35.28 13.59 -16.06
C ASP A 212 -36.54 12.91 -15.52
N ARG A 213 -36.79 13.05 -14.22
CA ARG A 213 -38.04 12.61 -13.56
C ARG A 213 -38.46 11.18 -13.93
N PHE A 214 -37.54 10.28 -13.80
CA PHE A 214 -37.63 8.92 -14.25
C PHE A 214 -38.67 8.10 -13.46
N SER A 215 -39.76 7.75 -14.13
CA SER A 215 -40.69 6.69 -13.68
C SER A 215 -41.35 6.05 -14.90
N ALA A 216 -41.82 4.79 -14.75
CA ALA A 216 -42.56 4.09 -15.81
C ALA A 216 -43.77 4.91 -16.30
N ARG A 217 -44.48 5.56 -15.37
CA ARG A 217 -45.64 6.42 -15.67
C ARG A 217 -45.27 7.64 -16.51
N GLN A 218 -44.13 8.28 -16.19
CA GLN A 218 -43.67 9.47 -16.91
C GLN A 218 -43.19 9.12 -18.32
N ILE A 219 -42.55 7.99 -18.52
CA ILE A 219 -42.16 7.49 -19.84
C ILE A 219 -43.41 7.17 -20.67
N HIS A 220 -44.42 6.50 -20.06
CA HIS A 220 -45.67 6.13 -20.73
C HIS A 220 -46.46 7.38 -21.19
N LEU A 221 -46.44 8.45 -20.42
CA LEU A 221 -47.12 9.72 -20.76
C LEU A 221 -46.45 10.53 -21.87
N ARG A 222 -45.20 10.23 -22.22
CA ARG A 222 -44.49 10.92 -23.31
C ARG A 222 -44.90 10.34 -24.66
N LYS A 223 -45.17 11.25 -25.64
CA LYS A 223 -45.45 10.85 -27.02
C LYS A 223 -44.26 10.10 -27.59
N ARG A 224 -44.47 8.92 -28.15
CA ARG A 224 -43.44 8.03 -28.71
C ARG A 224 -42.52 8.78 -29.72
N ASP A 225 -43.09 9.53 -30.63
CA ASP A 225 -42.35 10.24 -31.69
C ASP A 225 -41.38 11.27 -31.11
N ARG A 226 -41.78 12.01 -30.08
CA ARG A 226 -40.93 12.96 -29.38
C ARG A 226 -39.77 12.29 -28.61
N LEU A 227 -39.97 11.12 -28.04
CA LEU A 227 -38.90 10.33 -27.44
C LEU A 227 -37.92 9.84 -28.47
N ILE A 228 -38.40 9.38 -29.63
CA ILE A 228 -37.56 8.92 -30.74
C ILE A 228 -36.69 10.05 -31.28
N GLU A 229 -37.25 11.26 -31.48
CA GLU A 229 -36.47 12.43 -31.91
C GLU A 229 -35.37 12.80 -30.94
N ILE A 230 -35.66 12.83 -29.62
CA ILE A 230 -34.67 13.16 -28.59
C ILE A 230 -33.56 12.11 -28.56
N LEU A 231 -33.91 10.81 -28.57
CA LEU A 231 -32.95 9.73 -28.49
C LEU A 231 -32.05 9.61 -29.75
N LYS A 232 -32.49 10.14 -30.89
CA LYS A 232 -31.68 10.22 -32.12
C LYS A 232 -30.64 11.32 -32.08
N THR A 233 -30.79 12.31 -31.21
CA THR A 233 -29.89 13.48 -31.09
C THR A 233 -28.82 13.27 -29.98
N LEU A 234 -28.88 12.19 -29.22
CA LEU A 234 -27.94 11.82 -28.16
C LEU A 234 -26.83 10.88 -28.66
#